data_bea3d457bf1b460b8c58b92996816d29
#
_entry.id   bea3d457bf1b460b8c58b92996816d29
#
_cell.length_a   1.000
_cell.length_b   1.000
_cell.length_c   1.000
_cell.angle_alpha   90.00
_cell.angle_beta   90.00
_cell.angle_gamma   90.00
#
_symmetry.space_group_name_H-M   'P 1'
#
loop_
_entity.id
_entity.type
_entity.pdbx_description
1 polymer ?
#
loop_
_entity_poly.entity_id
_entity_poly.type
_entity_poly.pdbx_seq_one_letter_code
_entity_poly.pdbx_strand_id
1 'polypeptide(L)'
;MNQSSKILFISYKGSMYRYFQDIKRNTMFDSTVMSFFPFIFFKLGRTDLTQAEIQKGISFELTRKKRKYFYIKYFWSFYEAFLSILFVIYYRRFTYVLSKKIPDLICIWNGHRLPEYAIKLIAKKNNIKLAFFENGLLPDSTTVDPNGVNDLNSVPREKEFYENYVPSGKNLDFEIQQRAAIKSKKRYSKSPELYEDLPEKFIYVPFQVNHDSQVLLNSPRVNSMGELFQWLDYSIKKIEDKDLFFVIKEHPSDSTKFKHLHKVNERILFRNFDSKDLIEKSLATLTLNSTVGLESLILGKKLILLGESCFKIEGITRFPESRDQLVECINSIDSWELDLGQIGKYLDYLNEIYCIQQSWRNPSEQHFESLEQRFKKIIYS
;
A
#
# COMPACT_ATOMS: atom_id res chain seq x y z
N MET A 1 23.72 33.96 -5.30
CA MET A 1 23.15 33.25 -4.15
C MET A 1 22.04 32.35 -4.67
N ASN A 2 22.26 31.05 -4.74
CA ASN A 2 21.18 30.12 -5.13
C ASN A 2 20.13 30.17 -4.01
N GLN A 3 18.95 30.65 -4.34
CA GLN A 3 17.82 30.69 -3.41
C GLN A 3 17.50 29.24 -3.02
N SER A 4 17.60 28.92 -1.73
CA SER A 4 17.30 27.57 -1.23
C SER A 4 15.85 27.22 -1.58
N SER A 5 15.63 26.06 -2.22
CA SER A 5 14.28 25.59 -2.55
C SER A 5 13.41 25.47 -1.31
N LYS A 6 12.13 25.81 -1.46
CA LYS A 6 11.15 25.86 -0.37
C LYS A 6 10.33 24.60 -0.33
N ILE A 7 10.38 23.88 0.79
CA ILE A 7 9.60 22.64 0.98
C ILE A 7 8.54 22.82 2.07
N LEU A 8 7.31 22.41 1.77
CA LEU A 8 6.22 22.40 2.73
C LEU A 8 5.85 20.95 3.08
N PHE A 9 6.10 20.55 4.31
CA PHE A 9 5.69 19.26 4.86
C PHE A 9 4.36 19.38 5.59
N ILE A 10 3.43 18.48 5.31
CA ILE A 10 2.09 18.48 5.93
C ILE A 10 1.72 17.08 6.40
N SER A 11 1.39 16.94 7.69
CA SER A 11 0.88 15.67 8.24
C SER A 11 0.04 15.89 9.50
N TYR A 12 -0.61 14.81 9.98
CA TYR A 12 -1.18 14.83 11.33
C TYR A 12 -0.09 14.85 12.40
N LYS A 13 -0.36 15.48 13.54
CA LYS A 13 0.53 15.39 14.71
C LYS A 13 0.72 13.92 15.11
N GLY A 14 1.95 13.50 15.31
CA GLY A 14 2.32 12.13 15.64
C GLY A 14 3.72 11.79 15.15
N SER A 15 3.98 10.51 14.90
CA SER A 15 5.29 10.01 14.44
C SER A 15 5.71 10.59 13.09
N MET A 16 4.78 10.66 12.13
CA MET A 16 5.04 11.23 10.81
C MET A 16 5.37 12.73 10.87
N TYR A 17 4.68 13.47 11.75
CA TYR A 17 4.97 14.88 11.96
C TYR A 17 6.37 15.08 12.58
N ARG A 18 6.76 14.26 13.56
CA ARG A 18 8.12 14.29 14.14
C ARG A 18 9.16 13.98 13.08
N TYR A 19 8.96 12.95 12.29
CA TYR A 19 9.87 12.61 11.20
C TYR A 19 10.02 13.78 10.20
N PHE A 20 8.95 14.47 9.83
CA PHE A 20 9.06 15.68 8.99
C PHE A 20 9.82 16.82 9.68
N GLN A 21 9.71 16.94 11.00
CA GLN A 21 10.54 17.88 11.77
C GLN A 21 12.02 17.47 11.74
N ASP A 22 12.31 16.18 11.79
CA ASP A 22 13.68 15.67 11.71
C ASP A 22 14.28 15.90 10.32
N ILE A 23 13.51 15.67 9.25
CA ILE A 23 13.92 16.05 7.87
C ILE A 23 14.25 17.53 7.80
N LYS A 24 13.39 18.40 8.34
CA LYS A 24 13.65 19.85 8.36
C LYS A 24 14.96 20.21 9.05
N ARG A 25 15.33 19.49 10.11
CA ARG A 25 16.57 19.77 10.90
C ARG A 25 17.82 19.25 10.20
N ASN A 26 17.69 18.16 9.45
CA ASN A 26 18.83 17.43 8.87
C ASN A 26 18.98 17.61 7.36
N THR A 27 18.24 18.55 6.74
CA THR A 27 18.36 18.87 5.32
C THR A 27 18.55 20.37 5.12
N MET A 28 19.19 20.75 4.00
CA MET A 28 19.56 22.15 3.72
C MET A 28 18.45 22.98 3.05
N PHE A 29 17.24 22.46 2.94
CA PHE A 29 16.10 23.18 2.32
C PHE A 29 15.44 24.19 3.28
N ASP A 30 14.91 25.30 2.73
CA ASP A 30 14.01 26.20 3.48
C ASP A 30 12.67 25.49 3.72
N SER A 31 12.59 24.77 4.85
CA SER A 31 11.48 23.85 5.11
C SER A 31 10.51 24.39 6.16
N THR A 32 9.22 24.22 5.88
CA THR A 32 8.13 24.49 6.83
C THR A 32 7.36 23.19 7.10
N VAL A 33 7.10 22.86 8.37
CA VAL A 33 6.29 21.70 8.75
C VAL A 33 4.98 22.16 9.35
N MET A 34 3.87 21.75 8.77
CA MET A 34 2.51 22.07 9.21
C MET A 34 1.76 20.81 9.64
N SER A 35 0.84 20.98 10.61
CA SER A 35 -0.09 19.91 10.95
C SER A 35 -1.50 20.20 10.42
N PHE A 36 -2.25 19.13 10.10
CA PHE A 36 -3.67 19.18 9.75
C PHE A 36 -4.58 19.53 10.97
N PHE A 37 -4.18 20.44 11.84
CA PHE A 37 -4.95 20.66 13.05
C PHE A 37 -6.17 21.58 12.86
N PRO A 38 -7.22 21.50 13.70
CA PRO A 38 -8.53 22.11 13.47
C PRO A 38 -8.52 23.66 13.53
N PHE A 39 -9.31 24.29 12.93
CA PHE A 39 -9.60 25.09 11.78
C PHE A 39 -10.51 26.27 12.08
N ILE A 40 -11.17 26.28 13.21
CA ILE A 40 -12.28 27.18 13.50
C ILE A 40 -11.80 28.65 13.61
N PHE A 41 -10.52 28.86 13.86
CA PHE A 41 -9.94 30.21 14.06
C PHE A 41 -8.96 30.65 12.95
N PHE A 42 -8.86 29.91 11.84
CA PHE A 42 -7.89 30.24 10.80
C PHE A 42 -8.49 31.01 9.63
N LYS A 43 -7.71 31.93 9.06
CA LYS A 43 -8.06 32.60 7.81
C LYS A 43 -8.23 31.57 6.69
N LEU A 44 -9.31 31.70 5.94
CA LEU A 44 -9.67 30.82 4.82
C LEU A 44 -9.53 31.59 3.50
N GLY A 45 -8.95 30.96 2.49
CA GLY A 45 -8.88 31.47 1.14
C GLY A 45 -10.22 31.32 0.38
N ARG A 46 -10.21 31.70 -0.89
CA ARG A 46 -11.33 31.46 -1.81
C ARG A 46 -11.41 29.98 -2.16
N THR A 47 -12.54 29.58 -2.73
CA THR A 47 -12.72 28.23 -3.27
C THR A 47 -13.24 28.31 -4.69
N ASP A 48 -12.70 27.44 -5.52
CA ASP A 48 -13.09 27.18 -6.92
C ASP A 48 -13.50 25.72 -7.11
N LEU A 49 -13.84 25.04 -6.00
CA LEU A 49 -14.22 23.62 -6.00
C LEU A 49 -15.55 23.42 -6.73
N THR A 50 -15.56 22.46 -7.63
CA THR A 50 -16.78 21.91 -8.19
C THR A 50 -17.37 20.85 -7.28
N GLN A 51 -18.68 20.55 -7.44
CA GLN A 51 -19.34 19.49 -6.70
C GLN A 51 -18.70 18.11 -6.96
N ALA A 52 -18.26 17.86 -8.19
CA ALA A 52 -17.57 16.63 -8.56
C ALA A 52 -16.23 16.46 -7.83
N GLU A 53 -15.46 17.52 -7.68
CA GLU A 53 -14.20 17.52 -6.92
C GLU A 53 -14.42 17.26 -5.43
N ILE A 54 -15.49 17.83 -4.85
CA ILE A 54 -15.87 17.57 -3.45
C ILE A 54 -16.23 16.10 -3.28
N GLN A 55 -17.10 15.56 -4.12
CA GLN A 55 -17.50 14.14 -4.07
C GLN A 55 -16.29 13.20 -4.22
N LYS A 56 -15.41 13.48 -5.16
CA LYS A 56 -14.17 12.70 -5.34
C LYS A 56 -13.25 12.83 -4.11
N GLY A 57 -13.15 14.02 -3.51
CA GLY A 57 -12.32 14.27 -2.35
C GLY A 57 -12.76 13.53 -1.08
N ILE A 58 -14.06 13.29 -0.92
CA ILE A 58 -14.60 12.59 0.25
C ILE A 58 -14.81 11.09 0.03
N SER A 59 -14.84 10.62 -1.25
CA SER A 59 -15.25 9.27 -1.64
C SER A 59 -14.47 8.17 -0.93
N PHE A 60 -13.15 8.32 -0.83
CA PHE A 60 -12.29 7.34 -0.15
C PHE A 60 -12.63 7.22 1.35
N GLU A 61 -12.70 8.34 2.07
CA GLU A 61 -12.99 8.35 3.50
C GLU A 61 -14.41 7.83 3.79
N LEU A 62 -15.38 8.22 2.96
CA LEU A 62 -16.77 7.76 3.07
C LEU A 62 -16.86 6.24 2.87
N THR A 63 -16.26 5.71 1.80
CA THR A 63 -16.25 4.27 1.50
C THR A 63 -15.53 3.49 2.58
N ARG A 64 -14.38 3.96 3.04
CA ARG A 64 -13.61 3.37 4.12
C ARG A 64 -14.42 3.24 5.41
N LYS A 65 -15.14 4.29 5.78
CA LYS A 65 -15.99 4.30 6.98
C LYS A 65 -17.24 3.43 6.82
N LYS A 66 -17.90 3.47 5.67
CA LYS A 66 -19.04 2.59 5.37
C LYS A 66 -18.65 1.13 5.51
N ARG A 67 -17.49 0.71 5.00
CA ARG A 67 -17.00 -0.67 5.17
C ARG A 67 -16.66 -1.01 6.62
N LYS A 68 -16.01 -0.11 7.32
CA LYS A 68 -15.61 -0.35 8.72
C LYS A 68 -16.82 -0.44 9.65
N TYR A 69 -17.86 0.33 9.40
CA TYR A 69 -19.06 0.47 10.23
C TYR A 69 -20.32 0.07 9.47
N PHE A 70 -20.28 -1.05 8.76
CA PHE A 70 -21.35 -1.53 7.87
C PHE A 70 -22.72 -1.73 8.56
N TYR A 71 -22.75 -1.87 9.88
CA TYR A 71 -23.96 -2.01 10.69
C TYR A 71 -24.73 -0.70 10.88
N ILE A 72 -24.13 0.46 10.56
CA ILE A 72 -24.80 1.76 10.66
C ILE A 72 -25.49 2.07 9.33
N LYS A 73 -26.85 2.11 9.30
CA LYS A 73 -27.61 2.27 8.05
C LYS A 73 -27.99 3.71 7.74
N TYR A 74 -28.37 4.51 8.73
CA TYR A 74 -29.07 5.79 8.54
C TYR A 74 -28.23 7.04 8.68
N PHE A 75 -26.98 6.94 9.08
CA PHE A 75 -26.10 8.07 9.40
C PHE A 75 -25.29 8.58 8.19
N TRP A 76 -25.27 7.85 7.09
CA TRP A 76 -24.29 8.09 6.02
C TRP A 76 -24.50 9.38 5.25
N SER A 77 -25.74 9.80 5.01
CA SER A 77 -26.02 11.08 4.32
C SER A 77 -25.56 12.28 5.14
N PHE A 78 -25.80 12.24 6.46
CA PHE A 78 -25.30 13.27 7.37
C PHE A 78 -23.77 13.29 7.42
N TYR A 79 -23.15 12.11 7.50
CA TYR A 79 -21.70 11.99 7.51
C TYR A 79 -21.06 12.45 6.20
N GLU A 80 -21.68 12.19 5.08
CA GLU A 80 -21.27 12.67 3.75
C GLU A 80 -21.31 14.21 3.67
N ALA A 81 -22.40 14.82 4.14
CA ALA A 81 -22.51 16.28 4.23
C ALA A 81 -21.42 16.87 5.15
N PHE A 82 -21.18 16.25 6.31
CA PHE A 82 -20.10 16.65 7.22
C PHE A 82 -18.72 16.56 6.55
N LEU A 83 -18.41 15.46 5.87
CA LEU A 83 -17.13 15.29 5.14
C LEU A 83 -16.99 16.34 4.03
N SER A 84 -18.07 16.67 3.33
CA SER A 84 -18.08 17.68 2.27
C SER A 84 -17.71 19.06 2.81
N ILE A 85 -18.34 19.46 3.92
CA ILE A 85 -18.02 20.73 4.61
C ILE A 85 -16.56 20.73 5.07
N LEU A 86 -16.12 19.65 5.70
CA LEU A 86 -14.75 19.51 6.19
C LEU A 86 -13.72 19.57 5.06
N PHE A 87 -14.00 18.95 3.92
CA PHE A 87 -13.15 19.00 2.73
C PHE A 87 -13.00 20.43 2.20
N VAL A 88 -14.12 21.18 2.08
CA VAL A 88 -14.11 22.59 1.67
C VAL A 88 -13.29 23.44 2.64
N ILE A 89 -13.42 23.20 3.96
CA ILE A 89 -12.63 23.93 4.97
C ILE A 89 -11.13 23.65 4.80
N TYR A 90 -10.71 22.40 4.61
CA TYR A 90 -9.31 22.07 4.36
C TYR A 90 -8.80 22.73 3.08
N TYR A 91 -9.56 22.60 2.00
CA TYR A 91 -9.21 23.22 0.72
C TYR A 91 -8.99 24.72 0.86
N ARG A 92 -9.95 25.46 1.42
CA ARG A 92 -9.85 26.91 1.64
C ARG A 92 -8.69 27.27 2.57
N ARG A 93 -8.42 26.47 3.59
CA ARG A 93 -7.27 26.68 4.49
C ARG A 93 -5.96 26.59 3.73
N PHE A 94 -5.79 25.57 2.93
CA PHE A 94 -4.57 25.38 2.14
C PHE A 94 -4.44 26.45 1.03
N THR A 95 -5.52 26.83 0.39
CA THR A 95 -5.53 27.97 -0.55
C THR A 95 -4.99 29.23 0.12
N TYR A 96 -5.41 29.52 1.35
CA TYR A 96 -4.88 30.67 2.11
C TYR A 96 -3.38 30.49 2.44
N VAL A 97 -2.95 29.33 2.87
CA VAL A 97 -1.53 29.07 3.18
C VAL A 97 -0.66 29.30 1.95
N LEU A 98 -1.02 28.71 0.83
CA LEU A 98 -0.27 28.81 -0.42
C LEU A 98 -0.30 30.24 -1.02
N SER A 99 -1.36 31.02 -0.78
CA SER A 99 -1.39 32.44 -1.20
C SER A 99 -0.34 33.31 -0.48
N LYS A 100 0.21 32.86 0.64
CA LYS A 100 1.24 33.59 1.40
C LYS A 100 2.67 33.21 0.98
N LYS A 101 2.90 31.95 0.71
CA LYS A 101 4.20 31.45 0.29
C LYS A 101 3.99 30.19 -0.55
N ILE A 102 4.32 30.27 -1.83
CA ILE A 102 4.27 29.11 -2.72
C ILE A 102 5.55 28.30 -2.54
N PRO A 103 5.47 27.01 -2.15
CA PRO A 103 6.62 26.14 -2.07
C PRO A 103 6.98 25.55 -3.45
N ASP A 104 8.23 25.14 -3.63
CA ASP A 104 8.67 24.39 -4.81
C ASP A 104 8.22 22.92 -4.74
N LEU A 105 8.07 22.39 -3.51
CA LEU A 105 7.65 21.02 -3.27
C LEU A 105 6.72 20.95 -2.05
N ILE A 106 5.65 20.17 -2.15
CA ILE A 106 4.80 19.81 -1.01
C ILE A 106 4.97 18.32 -0.73
N CYS A 107 5.30 18.00 0.51
CA CYS A 107 5.47 16.63 1.00
C CYS A 107 4.29 16.23 1.88
N ILE A 108 3.62 15.13 1.54
CA ILE A 108 2.48 14.59 2.28
C ILE A 108 2.61 13.08 2.48
N TRP A 109 1.91 12.55 3.48
CA TRP A 109 1.88 11.11 3.71
C TRP A 109 0.71 10.49 2.96
N ASN A 110 0.96 9.46 2.14
CA ASN A 110 -0.01 8.66 1.38
C ASN A 110 -0.87 9.44 0.35
N GLY A 111 -1.52 10.53 0.71
CA GLY A 111 -2.26 11.39 -0.23
C GLY A 111 -3.72 10.98 -0.52
N HIS A 112 -4.27 9.97 0.16
CA HIS A 112 -5.64 9.49 -0.08
C HIS A 112 -6.66 10.01 0.93
N ARG A 113 -6.24 10.36 2.15
CA ARG A 113 -7.15 10.87 3.16
C ARG A 113 -7.64 12.26 2.80
N LEU A 114 -8.74 12.65 3.41
CA LEU A 114 -9.44 13.89 3.09
C LEU A 114 -8.54 15.15 3.10
N PRO A 115 -7.71 15.46 4.15
CA PRO A 115 -6.88 16.64 4.10
C PRO A 115 -5.73 16.54 3.10
N GLU A 116 -5.11 15.37 2.96
CA GLU A 116 -4.05 15.13 1.97
C GLU A 116 -4.59 15.25 0.54
N TYR A 117 -5.82 14.78 0.31
CA TYR A 117 -6.45 14.92 -1.00
C TYR A 117 -6.76 16.38 -1.35
N ALA A 118 -7.18 17.20 -0.37
CA ALA A 118 -7.41 18.62 -0.57
C ALA A 118 -6.12 19.34 -1.00
N ILE A 119 -5.00 19.08 -0.32
CA ILE A 119 -3.72 19.69 -0.69
C ILE A 119 -3.19 19.17 -2.04
N LYS A 120 -3.36 17.87 -2.34
CA LYS A 120 -3.04 17.29 -3.64
C LYS A 120 -3.79 17.99 -4.78
N LEU A 121 -5.07 18.25 -4.59
CA LEU A 121 -5.90 18.95 -5.59
C LEU A 121 -5.43 20.39 -5.81
N ILE A 122 -5.14 21.13 -4.73
CA ILE A 122 -4.62 22.49 -4.82
C ILE A 122 -3.24 22.51 -5.48
N ALA A 123 -2.34 21.63 -5.09
CA ALA A 123 -1.01 21.53 -5.68
C ALA A 123 -1.10 21.30 -7.20
N LYS A 124 -1.99 20.37 -7.63
CA LYS A 124 -2.25 20.12 -9.04
C LYS A 124 -2.78 21.35 -9.78
N LYS A 125 -3.75 22.08 -9.20
CA LYS A 125 -4.31 23.30 -9.81
C LYS A 125 -3.28 24.44 -9.94
N ASN A 126 -2.27 24.45 -9.08
CA ASN A 126 -1.23 25.49 -9.06
C ASN A 126 0.12 25.01 -9.62
N ASN A 127 0.18 23.84 -10.25
CA ASN A 127 1.40 23.25 -10.80
C ASN A 127 2.55 23.14 -9.78
N ILE A 128 2.23 22.89 -8.50
CA ILE A 128 3.20 22.68 -7.44
C ILE A 128 3.55 21.20 -7.38
N LYS A 129 4.84 20.88 -7.34
CA LYS A 129 5.32 19.50 -7.26
C LYS A 129 4.95 18.85 -5.93
N LEU A 130 4.73 17.55 -5.96
CA LEU A 130 4.37 16.74 -4.81
C LEU A 130 5.40 15.65 -4.55
N ALA A 131 5.58 15.29 -3.29
CA ALA A 131 6.24 14.07 -2.86
C ALA A 131 5.37 13.33 -1.86
N PHE A 132 5.04 12.10 -2.18
CA PHE A 132 4.21 11.22 -1.37
C PHE A 132 5.07 10.26 -0.58
N PHE A 133 4.90 10.27 0.73
CA PHE A 133 5.63 9.39 1.65
C PHE A 133 4.79 8.16 2.02
N GLU A 134 5.46 7.02 2.14
CA GLU A 134 4.89 5.77 2.66
C GLU A 134 6.01 4.89 3.25
N ASN A 135 5.65 3.81 3.94
CA ASN A 135 6.59 2.75 4.23
C ASN A 135 7.24 2.27 2.92
N GLY A 136 8.50 1.91 2.98
CA GLY A 136 9.19 1.41 1.80
C GLY A 136 8.58 0.11 1.25
N LEU A 137 8.79 -0.13 -0.03
CA LEU A 137 8.42 -1.39 -0.65
C LEU A 137 9.29 -2.54 -0.16
N LEU A 138 10.59 -2.29 0.01
CA LEU A 138 11.53 -3.24 0.56
C LEU A 138 11.60 -3.14 2.10
N PRO A 139 12.03 -4.22 2.79
CA PRO A 139 12.33 -4.17 4.21
C PRO A 139 13.28 -3.01 4.56
N ASP A 140 13.09 -2.41 5.71
CA ASP A 140 13.87 -1.28 6.22
C ASP A 140 14.11 -0.15 5.22
N SER A 141 13.08 0.24 4.48
CA SER A 141 13.15 1.33 3.52
C SER A 141 11.99 2.32 3.66
N THR A 142 12.08 3.44 2.95
CA THR A 142 11.05 4.48 2.88
C THR A 142 10.73 4.81 1.43
N THR A 143 9.46 4.95 1.11
CA THR A 143 9.00 5.42 -0.21
C THR A 143 8.86 6.93 -0.20
N VAL A 144 9.42 7.59 -1.24
CA VAL A 144 9.20 9.01 -1.56
C VAL A 144 9.02 9.13 -3.07
N ASP A 145 7.80 9.38 -3.51
CA ASP A 145 7.41 9.30 -4.92
C ASP A 145 6.66 10.55 -5.39
N PRO A 146 6.95 11.09 -6.58
CA PRO A 146 6.26 12.29 -7.10
C PRO A 146 4.83 12.05 -7.58
N ASN A 147 4.48 10.83 -7.95
CA ASN A 147 3.18 10.50 -8.53
C ASN A 147 2.16 10.02 -7.49
N GLY A 148 2.63 9.26 -6.50
CA GLY A 148 1.78 8.67 -5.49
C GLY A 148 2.45 7.53 -4.74
N VAL A 149 1.65 6.73 -4.06
CA VAL A 149 2.09 5.52 -3.37
C VAL A 149 1.33 4.30 -3.88
N ASN A 150 1.81 3.11 -3.54
CA ASN A 150 1.21 1.84 -3.93
C ASN A 150 1.13 1.72 -5.46
N ASP A 151 -0.04 1.49 -6.03
CA ASP A 151 -0.21 1.37 -7.47
C ASP A 151 0.04 2.68 -8.25
N LEU A 152 -0.08 3.83 -7.61
CA LEU A 152 0.15 5.13 -8.25
C LEU A 152 1.62 5.55 -8.29
N ASN A 153 2.52 4.76 -7.76
CA ASN A 153 3.94 5.09 -7.71
C ASN A 153 4.60 5.06 -9.11
N SER A 154 5.78 5.66 -9.20
CA SER A 154 6.55 5.79 -10.44
C SER A 154 7.42 4.57 -10.79
N VAL A 155 7.27 3.45 -10.09
CA VAL A 155 7.99 2.20 -10.42
C VAL A 155 7.53 1.74 -11.81
N PRO A 156 8.43 1.49 -12.77
CA PRO A 156 8.10 0.95 -14.09
C PRO A 156 7.38 -0.40 -14.00
N ARG A 157 6.42 -0.64 -14.89
CA ARG A 157 5.62 -1.88 -14.91
C ARG A 157 5.83 -2.67 -16.19
N GLU A 158 6.49 -2.09 -17.13
CA GLU A 158 6.79 -2.67 -18.44
C GLU A 158 7.89 -3.72 -18.27
N LYS A 159 7.66 -4.94 -18.80
CA LYS A 159 8.61 -6.04 -18.79
C LYS A 159 9.94 -5.64 -19.45
N GLU A 160 9.83 -4.96 -20.58
CA GLU A 160 10.95 -4.51 -21.40
C GLU A 160 11.90 -3.56 -20.64
N PHE A 161 11.36 -2.79 -19.70
CA PHE A 161 12.20 -1.94 -18.84
C PHE A 161 13.22 -2.79 -18.07
N TYR A 162 12.76 -3.89 -17.43
CA TYR A 162 13.63 -4.75 -16.65
C TYR A 162 14.49 -5.69 -17.50
N GLU A 163 14.05 -6.06 -18.69
CA GLU A 163 14.90 -6.77 -19.65
C GLU A 163 16.15 -5.96 -19.98
N ASN A 164 16.00 -4.65 -20.19
CA ASN A 164 17.08 -3.72 -20.53
C ASN A 164 17.80 -3.12 -19.31
N TYR A 165 17.26 -3.28 -18.09
CA TYR A 165 17.89 -2.75 -16.89
C TYR A 165 19.18 -3.50 -16.55
N VAL A 166 20.25 -2.73 -16.31
CA VAL A 166 21.55 -3.27 -15.88
C VAL A 166 21.62 -3.18 -14.36
N PRO A 167 21.59 -4.31 -13.65
CA PRO A 167 21.63 -4.32 -12.19
C PRO A 167 22.99 -3.85 -11.65
N SER A 168 23.00 -3.39 -10.43
CA SER A 168 24.19 -2.89 -9.73
C SER A 168 25.29 -3.95 -9.53
N GLY A 169 24.93 -5.23 -9.63
CA GLY A 169 25.80 -6.37 -9.31
C GLY A 169 26.04 -6.61 -7.83
N LYS A 170 25.33 -5.86 -6.96
CA LYS A 170 25.39 -6.08 -5.51
C LYS A 170 24.61 -7.32 -5.12
N ASN A 171 25.08 -8.05 -4.12
CA ASN A 171 24.32 -9.11 -3.51
C ASN A 171 23.18 -8.49 -2.67
N LEU A 172 21.94 -8.83 -3.01
CA LEU A 172 20.75 -8.33 -2.33
C LEU A 172 20.37 -9.33 -1.23
N ASP A 173 20.68 -9.01 -0.01
CA ASP A 173 20.25 -9.77 1.17
C ASP A 173 19.20 -8.95 1.95
N PHE A 174 17.95 -9.40 1.86
CA PHE A 174 16.84 -8.74 2.54
C PHE A 174 16.41 -9.54 3.76
N GLU A 175 16.59 -8.96 4.95
CA GLU A 175 15.97 -9.51 6.16
C GLU A 175 14.46 -9.29 6.14
N ILE A 176 13.73 -10.33 5.79
CA ILE A 176 12.26 -10.31 5.96
C ILE A 176 11.97 -10.42 7.45
N GLN A 177 11.38 -9.36 8.00
CA GLN A 177 10.97 -9.35 9.40
C GLN A 177 9.98 -10.47 9.67
N GLN A 178 10.33 -11.36 10.59
CA GLN A 178 9.41 -12.37 11.12
C GLN A 178 8.21 -11.66 11.75
N ARG A 179 7.11 -11.69 11.07
CA ARG A 179 5.82 -11.24 11.61
C ARG A 179 5.22 -12.41 12.40
N ALA A 180 5.73 -12.60 13.62
CA ALA A 180 5.30 -13.64 14.52
C ALA A 180 3.79 -13.87 14.46
N ALA A 181 3.38 -15.12 14.60
CA ALA A 181 1.98 -15.53 14.78
C ALA A 181 1.29 -14.58 15.77
N ILE A 182 0.09 -14.17 15.45
CA ILE A 182 -0.63 -13.12 16.20
C ILE A 182 -0.78 -13.56 17.66
N LYS A 183 0.01 -12.96 18.54
CA LYS A 183 -0.04 -13.21 20.00
C LYS A 183 -1.26 -12.57 20.68
N SER A 184 -2.32 -12.20 19.98
CA SER A 184 -3.50 -11.69 20.64
C SER A 184 -4.25 -12.85 21.31
N LYS A 185 -3.90 -13.12 22.57
CA LYS A 185 -4.49 -14.16 23.43
C LYS A 185 -6.03 -14.18 23.45
N LYS A 186 -6.70 -13.06 23.14
CA LYS A 186 -8.17 -12.96 23.13
C LYS A 186 -8.85 -13.36 21.82
N ARG A 187 -8.18 -13.26 20.66
CA ARG A 187 -8.83 -13.46 19.36
C ARG A 187 -8.75 -14.91 18.87
N TYR A 188 -7.64 -15.58 19.13
CA TYR A 188 -7.34 -16.92 18.59
C TYR A 188 -7.32 -18.04 19.65
N SER A 189 -7.34 -17.74 20.95
CA SER A 189 -7.26 -18.73 22.03
C SER A 189 -8.42 -19.75 22.07
N LYS A 190 -9.41 -19.62 21.19
CA LYS A 190 -10.60 -20.48 21.15
C LYS A 190 -10.76 -21.24 19.83
N SER A 191 -9.77 -21.26 18.98
CA SER A 191 -9.83 -21.92 17.66
C SER A 191 -8.58 -22.77 17.46
N PRO A 192 -8.55 -24.00 18.05
CA PRO A 192 -7.39 -24.92 17.95
C PRO A 192 -6.98 -25.20 16.50
N GLU A 193 -7.94 -25.25 15.59
CA GLU A 193 -7.74 -25.49 14.16
C GLU A 193 -6.77 -24.51 13.49
N LEU A 194 -6.57 -23.33 14.06
CA LEU A 194 -5.62 -22.34 13.51
C LEU A 194 -4.16 -22.72 13.71
N TYR A 195 -3.88 -23.70 14.55
CA TYR A 195 -2.54 -24.18 14.89
C TYR A 195 -2.31 -25.64 14.49
N GLU A 196 -3.27 -26.24 13.76
CA GLU A 196 -3.08 -27.54 13.15
C GLU A 196 -2.00 -27.48 12.07
N ASP A 197 -1.44 -28.64 11.72
CA ASP A 197 -0.38 -28.77 10.71
C ASP A 197 -0.80 -28.19 9.34
N LEU A 198 0.19 -27.77 8.61
CA LEU A 198 0.02 -27.29 7.23
C LEU A 198 -0.11 -28.49 6.29
N PRO A 199 -1.00 -28.40 5.29
CA PRO A 199 -1.04 -29.42 4.24
C PRO A 199 0.28 -29.42 3.44
N GLU A 200 0.61 -30.53 2.82
CA GLU A 200 1.83 -30.70 2.04
C GLU A 200 1.86 -29.77 0.82
N LYS A 201 0.72 -29.66 0.13
CA LYS A 201 0.56 -28.80 -1.05
C LYS A 201 -0.44 -27.67 -0.78
N PHE A 202 0.01 -26.44 -0.82
CA PHE A 202 -0.90 -25.30 -0.65
C PHE A 202 -0.43 -24.02 -1.36
N ILE A 203 -1.41 -23.16 -1.63
CA ILE A 203 -1.22 -21.77 -2.00
C ILE A 203 -1.51 -20.90 -0.78
N TYR A 204 -0.57 -20.05 -0.40
CA TYR A 204 -0.73 -19.11 0.70
C TYR A 204 -1.56 -17.91 0.29
N VAL A 205 -2.56 -17.55 1.10
CA VAL A 205 -3.47 -16.40 0.85
C VAL A 205 -3.48 -15.48 2.08
N PRO A 206 -2.65 -14.42 2.08
CA PRO A 206 -2.70 -13.41 3.14
C PRO A 206 -3.94 -12.53 2.98
N PHE A 207 -4.88 -12.60 3.92
CA PHE A 207 -6.00 -11.67 3.98
C PHE A 207 -5.51 -10.28 4.40
N GLN A 208 -6.02 -9.26 3.74
CA GLN A 208 -5.73 -7.85 4.00
C GLN A 208 -6.83 -7.23 4.88
N VAL A 209 -6.56 -6.04 5.42
CA VAL A 209 -7.59 -5.28 6.14
C VAL A 209 -8.67 -4.85 5.16
N ASN A 210 -9.90 -5.26 5.39
CA ASN A 210 -11.02 -5.11 4.45
C ASN A 210 -11.38 -3.65 4.08
N HIS A 211 -10.91 -2.69 4.86
CA HIS A 211 -11.10 -1.25 4.65
C HIS A 211 -9.77 -0.49 4.45
N ASP A 212 -8.71 -1.21 4.06
CA ASP A 212 -7.43 -0.62 3.66
C ASP A 212 -7.52 0.08 2.31
N SER A 213 -6.68 1.09 2.09
CA SER A 213 -6.61 1.82 0.83
C SER A 213 -6.27 0.93 -0.36
N GLN A 214 -5.42 -0.06 -0.17
CA GLN A 214 -5.04 -1.01 -1.22
C GLN A 214 -6.25 -1.81 -1.71
N VAL A 215 -7.07 -2.34 -0.78
CA VAL A 215 -8.29 -3.09 -1.12
C VAL A 215 -9.35 -2.17 -1.74
N LEU A 216 -9.47 -0.93 -1.24
CA LEU A 216 -10.53 -0.01 -1.68
C LEU A 216 -10.25 0.64 -3.02
N LEU A 217 -8.98 0.92 -3.35
CA LEU A 217 -8.60 1.72 -4.51
C LEU A 217 -7.97 0.89 -5.62
N ASN A 218 -7.22 -0.17 -5.23
CA ASN A 218 -6.35 -0.90 -6.14
C ASN A 218 -6.79 -2.36 -6.35
N SER A 219 -8.06 -2.70 -6.07
CA SER A 219 -8.60 -4.05 -6.26
C SER A 219 -9.96 -4.00 -6.98
N PRO A 220 -9.96 -3.69 -8.28
CA PRO A 220 -11.21 -3.44 -9.02
C PRO A 220 -12.07 -4.69 -9.24
N ARG A 221 -11.47 -5.87 -9.27
CA ARG A 221 -12.16 -7.14 -9.55
C ARG A 221 -12.61 -7.86 -8.29
N VAL A 222 -11.82 -7.75 -7.23
CA VAL A 222 -12.05 -8.42 -5.94
C VAL A 222 -11.88 -7.37 -4.85
N ASN A 223 -12.96 -6.79 -4.41
CA ASN A 223 -12.91 -5.59 -3.58
C ASN A 223 -13.10 -5.85 -2.07
N SER A 224 -13.13 -7.11 -1.64
CA SER A 224 -13.22 -7.49 -0.22
C SER A 224 -12.64 -8.89 0.03
N MET A 225 -12.27 -9.17 1.29
CA MET A 225 -11.79 -10.51 1.68
C MET A 225 -12.87 -11.58 1.58
N GLY A 226 -14.14 -11.21 1.76
CA GLY A 226 -15.27 -12.12 1.51
C GLY A 226 -15.40 -12.49 0.04
N GLU A 227 -15.22 -11.54 -0.86
CA GLU A 227 -15.24 -11.80 -2.29
C GLU A 227 -14.00 -12.60 -2.74
N LEU A 228 -12.83 -12.31 -2.14
CA LEU A 228 -11.64 -13.15 -2.35
C LEU A 228 -11.92 -14.59 -1.97
N PHE A 229 -12.53 -14.84 -0.81
CA PHE A 229 -12.92 -16.19 -0.40
C PHE A 229 -13.86 -16.85 -1.42
N GLN A 230 -14.83 -16.14 -1.99
CA GLN A 230 -15.70 -16.68 -3.02
C GLN A 230 -14.93 -17.08 -4.31
N TRP A 231 -13.87 -16.34 -4.66
CA TRP A 231 -13.00 -16.71 -5.77
C TRP A 231 -12.22 -18.00 -5.45
N LEU A 232 -11.71 -18.12 -4.23
CA LEU A 232 -11.01 -19.33 -3.79
C LEU A 232 -11.96 -20.54 -3.77
N ASP A 233 -13.18 -20.40 -3.23
CA ASP A 233 -14.17 -21.48 -3.15
C ASP A 233 -14.63 -21.94 -4.54
N TYR A 234 -14.79 -21.00 -5.47
CA TYR A 234 -15.06 -21.33 -6.87
C TYR A 234 -13.90 -22.09 -7.50
N SER A 235 -12.67 -21.61 -7.31
CA SER A 235 -11.48 -22.18 -7.94
C SER A 235 -11.17 -23.58 -7.40
N ILE A 236 -11.21 -23.78 -6.08
CA ILE A 236 -10.87 -25.06 -5.44
C ILE A 236 -11.77 -26.23 -5.90
N LYS A 237 -13.02 -25.93 -6.29
CA LYS A 237 -13.96 -26.93 -6.82
C LYS A 237 -13.60 -27.37 -8.23
N LYS A 238 -12.92 -26.50 -9.01
CA LYS A 238 -12.58 -26.73 -10.43
C LYS A 238 -11.12 -27.14 -10.65
N ILE A 239 -10.23 -26.86 -9.72
CA ILE A 239 -8.81 -27.25 -9.80
C ILE A 239 -8.68 -28.76 -9.94
N GLU A 240 -7.78 -29.20 -10.84
CA GLU A 240 -7.54 -30.60 -11.16
C GLU A 240 -6.88 -31.36 -10.00
N ASP A 241 -5.83 -30.77 -9.39
CA ASP A 241 -5.15 -31.35 -8.23
C ASP A 241 -6.06 -31.28 -6.98
N LYS A 242 -6.54 -32.47 -6.55
CA LYS A 242 -7.44 -32.58 -5.38
C LYS A 242 -6.68 -32.53 -4.04
N ASP A 243 -5.37 -32.65 -4.05
CA ASP A 243 -4.50 -32.58 -2.87
C ASP A 243 -4.02 -31.14 -2.61
N LEU A 244 -4.36 -30.19 -3.50
CA LEU A 244 -4.04 -28.80 -3.32
C LEU A 244 -5.03 -28.09 -2.38
N PHE A 245 -4.49 -27.30 -1.45
CA PHE A 245 -5.23 -26.51 -0.48
C PHE A 245 -4.99 -25.01 -0.68
N PHE A 246 -5.91 -24.17 -0.21
CA PHE A 246 -5.62 -22.77 0.12
C PHE A 246 -5.41 -22.63 1.62
N VAL A 247 -4.35 -21.95 2.03
CA VAL A 247 -4.08 -21.60 3.42
C VAL A 247 -4.19 -20.10 3.61
N ILE A 248 -5.22 -19.68 4.31
CA ILE A 248 -5.53 -18.28 4.60
C ILE A 248 -4.94 -17.89 5.97
N LYS A 249 -4.23 -16.77 6.01
CA LYS A 249 -3.86 -16.08 7.26
C LYS A 249 -4.61 -14.76 7.36
N GLU A 250 -5.41 -14.59 8.40
CA GLU A 250 -6.11 -13.33 8.66
C GLU A 250 -5.12 -12.21 9.04
N HIS A 251 -5.42 -10.98 8.64
CA HIS A 251 -4.58 -9.83 9.01
C HIS A 251 -4.74 -9.47 10.49
N PRO A 252 -3.63 -9.27 11.25
CA PRO A 252 -3.68 -9.03 12.69
C PRO A 252 -4.47 -7.79 13.10
N SER A 253 -4.46 -6.76 12.25
CA SER A 253 -5.14 -5.49 12.52
C SER A 253 -6.57 -5.41 11.96
N ASP A 254 -7.07 -6.44 11.26
CA ASP A 254 -8.44 -6.41 10.78
C ASP A 254 -9.41 -6.68 11.92
N SER A 255 -10.41 -5.83 12.06
CA SER A 255 -11.50 -6.00 13.00
C SER A 255 -12.62 -6.94 12.50
N THR A 256 -12.61 -7.24 11.21
CA THR A 256 -13.56 -8.16 10.58
C THR A 256 -13.32 -9.58 11.09
N LYS A 257 -14.40 -10.27 11.44
CA LYS A 257 -14.32 -11.66 11.89
C LYS A 257 -14.76 -12.58 10.77
N PHE A 258 -13.86 -13.42 10.29
CA PHE A 258 -14.15 -14.37 9.20
C PHE A 258 -14.50 -15.77 9.68
N LYS A 259 -14.79 -15.97 10.98
CA LYS A 259 -15.12 -17.28 11.56
C LYS A 259 -16.21 -18.07 10.81
N HIS A 260 -17.16 -17.36 10.20
CA HIS A 260 -18.20 -17.97 9.38
C HIS A 260 -17.67 -18.62 8.09
N LEU A 261 -16.44 -18.31 7.68
CA LEU A 261 -15.80 -18.86 6.51
C LEU A 261 -14.93 -20.10 6.83
N HIS A 262 -14.54 -20.31 8.09
CA HIS A 262 -13.56 -21.33 8.47
C HIS A 262 -13.98 -22.78 8.17
N LYS A 263 -15.27 -23.05 8.00
CA LYS A 263 -15.80 -24.40 7.76
C LYS A 263 -16.64 -24.52 6.50
N VAL A 264 -16.50 -23.55 5.59
CA VAL A 264 -17.29 -23.54 4.35
C VAL A 264 -16.75 -24.56 3.34
N ASN A 265 -15.42 -24.75 3.33
CA ASN A 265 -14.77 -25.68 2.42
C ASN A 265 -13.58 -26.36 3.11
N GLU A 266 -13.49 -27.68 3.03
CA GLU A 266 -12.47 -28.48 3.72
C GLU A 266 -11.06 -28.27 3.13
N ARG A 267 -10.95 -27.80 1.90
CA ARG A 267 -9.66 -27.49 1.25
C ARG A 267 -9.27 -26.01 1.32
N ILE A 268 -10.02 -25.20 2.08
CA ILE A 268 -9.68 -23.79 2.37
C ILE A 268 -9.48 -23.64 3.86
N LEU A 269 -8.24 -23.65 4.28
CA LEU A 269 -7.86 -23.68 5.69
C LEU A 269 -7.45 -22.31 6.21
N PHE A 270 -7.90 -21.98 7.40
CA PHE A 270 -7.40 -20.81 8.11
C PHE A 270 -6.30 -21.24 9.07
N ARG A 271 -5.11 -20.63 8.98
CA ARG A 271 -3.93 -20.98 9.78
C ARG A 271 -3.22 -19.72 10.29
N ASN A 272 -2.66 -19.79 11.47
CA ASN A 272 -1.99 -18.66 12.13
C ASN A 272 -0.50 -18.97 12.38
N PHE A 273 0.25 -19.16 11.32
CA PHE A 273 1.71 -19.33 11.33
C PHE A 273 2.42 -18.01 11.01
N ASP A 274 3.73 -17.97 11.12
CA ASP A 274 4.52 -16.86 10.60
C ASP A 274 4.33 -16.71 9.09
N SER A 275 4.33 -15.48 8.59
CA SER A 275 4.09 -15.26 7.16
C SER A 275 5.25 -15.73 6.30
N LYS A 276 6.50 -15.64 6.80
CA LYS A 276 7.67 -16.14 6.12
C LYS A 276 7.60 -17.66 5.95
N ASP A 277 7.26 -18.37 7.04
CA ASP A 277 7.10 -19.83 7.00
C ASP A 277 6.01 -20.26 5.99
N LEU A 278 4.89 -19.52 5.95
CA LEU A 278 3.81 -19.78 4.99
C LEU A 278 4.26 -19.54 3.54
N ILE A 279 5.02 -18.48 3.28
CA ILE A 279 5.56 -18.21 1.95
C ILE A 279 6.55 -19.31 1.56
N GLU A 280 7.52 -19.64 2.41
CA GLU A 280 8.58 -20.60 2.11
C GLU A 280 8.04 -22.00 1.82
N LYS A 281 6.99 -22.43 2.55
CA LYS A 281 6.38 -23.76 2.41
C LYS A 281 5.32 -23.83 1.30
N SER A 282 4.79 -22.70 0.84
CA SER A 282 3.75 -22.69 -0.19
C SER A 282 4.30 -22.92 -1.59
N LEU A 283 3.47 -23.40 -2.50
CA LEU A 283 3.75 -23.46 -3.94
C LEU A 283 3.75 -22.05 -4.55
N ALA A 284 2.86 -21.19 -4.08
CA ALA A 284 2.74 -19.79 -4.49
C ALA A 284 2.04 -18.96 -3.41
N THR A 285 2.20 -17.65 -3.48
CA THR A 285 1.36 -16.70 -2.75
C THR A 285 0.30 -16.13 -3.68
N LEU A 286 -0.94 -16.07 -3.23
CA LEU A 286 -2.06 -15.42 -3.93
C LEU A 286 -2.55 -14.26 -3.08
N THR A 287 -2.52 -13.05 -3.61
CA THR A 287 -2.96 -11.85 -2.89
C THR A 287 -3.66 -10.86 -3.81
N LEU A 288 -4.37 -9.90 -3.25
CA LEU A 288 -4.84 -8.77 -4.05
C LEU A 288 -3.64 -7.91 -4.47
N ASN A 289 -2.99 -7.26 -3.51
CA ASN A 289 -1.87 -6.33 -3.73
C ASN A 289 -1.10 -6.07 -2.42
N SER A 290 -1.05 -7.06 -1.53
CA SER A 290 -0.32 -6.97 -0.27
C SER A 290 1.18 -6.92 -0.49
N THR A 291 1.89 -6.21 0.40
CA THR A 291 3.37 -6.25 0.48
C THR A 291 3.93 -7.65 0.76
N VAL A 292 3.11 -8.57 1.29
CA VAL A 292 3.46 -10.01 1.39
C VAL A 292 3.75 -10.61 0.02
N GLY A 293 3.13 -10.09 -1.06
CA GLY A 293 3.47 -10.48 -2.43
C GLY A 293 4.91 -10.12 -2.79
N LEU A 294 5.38 -8.94 -2.38
CA LEU A 294 6.77 -8.57 -2.61
C LEU A 294 7.74 -9.39 -1.75
N GLU A 295 7.37 -9.71 -0.50
CA GLU A 295 8.12 -10.64 0.35
C GLU A 295 8.25 -12.02 -0.33
N SER A 296 7.20 -12.47 -1.05
CA SER A 296 7.24 -13.72 -1.83
C SER A 296 8.23 -13.65 -2.98
N LEU A 297 8.29 -12.52 -3.70
CA LEU A 297 9.29 -12.31 -4.76
C LEU A 297 10.72 -12.30 -4.21
N ILE A 298 10.95 -11.66 -3.06
CA ILE A 298 12.25 -11.66 -2.36
C ILE A 298 12.69 -13.10 -2.01
N LEU A 299 11.75 -13.94 -1.63
CA LEU A 299 12.00 -15.36 -1.32
C LEU A 299 12.01 -16.27 -2.57
N GLY A 300 11.97 -15.71 -3.78
CA GLY A 300 11.97 -16.46 -5.03
C GLY A 300 10.73 -17.35 -5.20
N LYS A 301 9.56 -16.93 -4.69
CA LYS A 301 8.31 -17.69 -4.78
C LYS A 301 7.36 -17.14 -5.84
N LYS A 302 6.57 -18.01 -6.43
CA LYS A 302 5.52 -17.69 -7.39
C LYS A 302 4.48 -16.78 -6.75
N LEU A 303 4.06 -15.72 -7.48
CA LEU A 303 3.11 -14.74 -7.02
C LEU A 303 1.94 -14.58 -7.99
N ILE A 304 0.72 -14.77 -7.48
CA ILE A 304 -0.55 -14.55 -8.19
C ILE A 304 -1.19 -13.29 -7.61
N LEU A 305 -1.50 -12.32 -8.47
CA LEU A 305 -2.11 -11.05 -8.11
C LEU A 305 -3.53 -10.94 -8.66
N LEU A 306 -4.47 -10.52 -7.82
CA LEU A 306 -5.85 -10.23 -8.23
C LEU A 306 -6.19 -8.73 -8.21
N GLY A 307 -5.26 -7.89 -7.77
CA GLY A 307 -5.39 -6.43 -7.73
C GLY A 307 -4.25 -5.73 -8.47
N GLU A 308 -4.30 -4.40 -8.48
CA GLU A 308 -3.28 -3.57 -9.09
C GLU A 308 -2.14 -3.28 -8.10
N SER A 309 -0.90 -3.32 -8.60
CA SER A 309 0.32 -3.15 -7.79
C SER A 309 1.51 -2.79 -8.67
N CYS A 310 2.53 -2.16 -8.10
CA CYS A 310 3.79 -1.88 -8.79
C CYS A 310 4.63 -3.12 -9.11
N PHE A 311 4.28 -4.27 -8.59
CA PHE A 311 4.88 -5.57 -8.92
C PHE A 311 3.96 -6.45 -9.79
N LYS A 312 2.92 -5.88 -10.40
CA LYS A 312 2.14 -6.51 -11.45
C LYS A 312 2.89 -6.36 -12.77
N ILE A 313 3.88 -7.22 -12.99
CA ILE A 313 4.79 -7.17 -14.14
C ILE A 313 4.78 -8.55 -14.81
N GLU A 314 4.62 -8.56 -16.13
CA GLU A 314 4.70 -9.79 -16.92
C GLU A 314 6.08 -10.46 -16.78
N GLY A 315 6.09 -11.79 -16.63
CA GLY A 315 7.32 -12.57 -16.35
C GLY A 315 7.67 -12.65 -14.86
N ILE A 316 7.28 -11.69 -14.04
CA ILE A 316 7.52 -11.67 -12.59
C ILE A 316 6.33 -12.25 -11.84
N THR A 317 5.10 -11.89 -12.25
CA THR A 317 3.86 -12.30 -11.57
C THR A 317 2.81 -12.76 -12.57
N ARG A 318 1.86 -13.59 -12.12
CA ARG A 318 0.64 -13.89 -12.88
C ARG A 318 -0.54 -13.11 -12.31
N PHE A 319 -1.40 -12.60 -13.18
CA PHE A 319 -2.53 -11.73 -12.79
C PHE A 319 -3.82 -12.12 -13.51
N PRO A 320 -4.45 -13.24 -13.10
CA PRO A 320 -5.72 -13.69 -13.68
C PRO A 320 -6.82 -12.65 -13.46
N GLU A 321 -7.61 -12.39 -14.51
CA GLU A 321 -8.64 -11.37 -14.52
C GLU A 321 -10.05 -11.91 -14.30
N SER A 322 -10.19 -13.23 -14.28
CA SER A 322 -11.44 -13.93 -14.00
C SER A 322 -11.20 -15.14 -13.09
N ARG A 323 -12.30 -15.70 -12.54
CA ARG A 323 -12.25 -16.92 -11.73
C ARG A 323 -11.75 -18.12 -12.53
N ASP A 324 -12.13 -18.22 -13.82
CA ASP A 324 -11.69 -19.32 -14.69
C ASP A 324 -10.20 -19.18 -15.03
N GLN A 325 -9.71 -17.96 -15.33
CA GLN A 325 -8.28 -17.73 -15.50
C GLN A 325 -7.48 -18.02 -14.22
N LEU A 326 -8.07 -17.80 -13.03
CA LEU A 326 -7.43 -18.20 -11.79
C LEU A 326 -7.29 -19.73 -11.69
N VAL A 327 -8.31 -20.48 -12.11
CA VAL A 327 -8.26 -21.95 -12.18
C VAL A 327 -7.15 -22.41 -13.13
N GLU A 328 -7.10 -21.84 -14.34
CA GLU A 328 -6.06 -22.14 -15.35
C GLU A 328 -4.66 -21.80 -14.83
N CYS A 329 -4.52 -20.66 -14.18
CA CYS A 329 -3.28 -20.21 -13.57
C CYS A 329 -2.78 -21.21 -12.51
N ILE A 330 -3.70 -21.75 -11.70
CA ILE A 330 -3.37 -22.72 -10.63
C ILE A 330 -3.10 -24.11 -11.22
N ASN A 331 -3.89 -24.57 -12.17
CA ASN A 331 -3.64 -25.87 -12.83
C ASN A 331 -2.29 -25.94 -13.54
N SER A 332 -1.78 -24.79 -13.99
CA SER A 332 -0.45 -24.69 -14.62
C SER A 332 0.67 -24.25 -13.64
N ILE A 333 0.43 -24.36 -12.32
CA ILE A 333 1.38 -23.83 -11.33
C ILE A 333 2.71 -24.59 -11.33
N ASP A 334 2.68 -25.89 -11.49
CA ASP A 334 3.90 -26.72 -11.46
C ASP A 334 4.77 -26.48 -12.70
N SER A 335 4.17 -26.26 -13.87
CA SER A 335 4.87 -25.93 -15.12
C SER A 335 5.27 -24.45 -15.24
N TRP A 336 4.89 -23.61 -14.28
CA TRP A 336 5.28 -22.21 -14.28
C TRP A 336 6.71 -22.05 -13.76
N GLU A 337 7.63 -21.79 -14.66
CA GLU A 337 9.00 -21.40 -14.32
C GLU A 337 9.08 -19.91 -13.97
N LEU A 338 9.78 -19.58 -12.89
CA LEU A 338 10.03 -18.19 -12.48
C LEU A 338 11.28 -17.67 -13.19
N ASP A 339 11.18 -16.48 -13.76
CA ASP A 339 12.34 -15.73 -14.21
C ASP A 339 13.02 -15.03 -13.00
N LEU A 340 13.88 -15.78 -12.29
CA LEU A 340 14.62 -15.25 -11.15
C LEU A 340 15.57 -14.12 -11.57
N GLY A 341 16.04 -14.08 -12.82
CA GLY A 341 16.88 -13.02 -13.34
C GLY A 341 16.09 -11.70 -13.43
N GLN A 342 14.88 -11.74 -13.97
CA GLN A 342 14.01 -10.57 -14.05
C GLN A 342 13.53 -10.12 -12.67
N ILE A 343 13.20 -11.05 -11.77
CA ILE A 343 12.89 -10.73 -10.37
C ILE A 343 14.09 -10.03 -9.70
N GLY A 344 15.29 -10.55 -9.88
CA GLY A 344 16.51 -9.95 -9.35
C GLY A 344 16.73 -8.51 -9.86
N LYS A 345 16.52 -8.25 -11.15
CA LYS A 345 16.59 -6.91 -11.74
C LYS A 345 15.54 -5.96 -11.16
N TYR A 346 14.32 -6.43 -10.96
CA TYR A 346 13.24 -5.67 -10.33
C TYR A 346 13.59 -5.29 -8.88
N LEU A 347 14.07 -6.24 -8.09
CA LEU A 347 14.47 -6.01 -6.70
C LEU A 347 15.69 -5.08 -6.60
N ASP A 348 16.67 -5.23 -7.50
CA ASP A 348 17.82 -4.32 -7.58
C ASP A 348 17.38 -2.89 -7.91
N TYR A 349 16.49 -2.70 -8.89
CA TYR A 349 15.90 -1.39 -9.20
C TYR A 349 15.20 -0.77 -7.99
N LEU A 350 14.41 -1.56 -7.27
CA LEU A 350 13.75 -1.07 -6.05
C LEU A 350 14.77 -0.64 -5.01
N ASN A 351 15.83 -1.40 -4.82
CA ASN A 351 16.85 -1.14 -3.81
C ASN A 351 17.74 0.06 -4.15
N GLU A 352 18.25 0.11 -5.38
CA GLU A 352 19.27 1.09 -5.76
C GLU A 352 18.68 2.42 -6.26
N ILE A 353 17.50 2.37 -6.87
CA ILE A 353 16.92 3.53 -7.56
C ILE A 353 15.67 4.06 -6.88
N TYR A 354 14.78 3.18 -6.47
CA TYR A 354 13.44 3.59 -6.07
C TYR A 354 13.32 3.86 -4.55
N CYS A 355 13.66 2.93 -3.69
CA CYS A 355 13.54 3.09 -2.24
C CYS A 355 14.60 4.02 -1.67
N ILE A 356 14.22 4.81 -0.68
CA ILE A 356 15.18 5.46 0.21
C ILE A 356 15.56 4.43 1.27
N GLN A 357 16.84 4.17 1.40
CA GLN A 357 17.37 3.23 2.38
C GLN A 357 17.01 3.66 3.80
N GLN A 358 16.77 2.69 4.66
CA GLN A 358 16.32 2.80 6.05
C GLN A 358 14.87 3.26 6.20
N SER A 359 14.25 2.74 7.23
CA SER A 359 12.91 3.11 7.62
C SER A 359 12.86 4.52 8.20
N TRP A 360 11.87 5.30 7.81
CA TRP A 360 11.55 6.60 8.37
C TRP A 360 11.38 6.60 9.92
N ARG A 361 11.24 5.41 10.53
CA ARG A 361 11.11 5.26 11.98
C ARG A 361 12.45 5.35 12.71
N ASN A 362 13.53 4.98 12.03
CA ASN A 362 14.90 4.98 12.56
C ASN A 362 15.87 5.53 11.50
N PRO A 363 15.71 6.79 11.06
CA PRO A 363 16.54 7.37 10.02
C PRO A 363 17.95 7.68 10.55
N SER A 364 18.99 7.45 9.71
CA SER A 364 20.35 7.91 9.92
C SER A 364 20.65 9.17 9.12
N GLU A 365 21.86 9.70 9.23
CA GLU A 365 22.35 10.81 8.42
C GLU A 365 22.28 10.48 6.90
N GLN A 366 22.72 9.29 6.51
CA GLN A 366 22.67 8.82 5.13
C GLN A 366 21.23 8.78 4.56
N HIS A 367 20.25 8.47 5.39
CA HIS A 367 18.84 8.53 5.00
C HIS A 367 18.43 9.96 4.61
N PHE A 368 18.84 10.97 5.40
CA PHE A 368 18.53 12.37 5.10
C PHE A 368 19.24 12.88 3.85
N GLU A 369 20.49 12.46 3.61
CA GLU A 369 21.23 12.75 2.38
C GLU A 369 20.51 12.19 1.15
N SER A 370 20.04 10.94 1.23
CA SER A 370 19.27 10.29 0.17
C SER A 370 17.95 11.00 -0.10
N LEU A 371 17.28 11.49 0.95
CA LEU A 371 16.08 12.33 0.83
C LEU A 371 16.37 13.65 0.12
N GLU A 372 17.49 14.32 0.46
CA GLU A 372 17.88 15.56 -0.23
C GLU A 372 18.06 15.34 -1.73
N GLN A 373 18.75 14.26 -2.11
CA GLN A 373 18.94 13.93 -3.52
C GLN A 373 17.57 13.65 -4.20
N ARG A 374 16.67 12.93 -3.54
CA ARG A 374 15.33 12.65 -4.05
C ARG A 374 14.52 13.93 -4.23
N PHE A 375 14.55 14.86 -3.28
CA PHE A 375 13.85 16.13 -3.39
C PHE A 375 14.42 16.99 -4.52
N LYS A 376 15.74 17.07 -4.66
CA LYS A 376 16.39 17.75 -5.79
C LYS A 376 15.93 17.14 -7.13
N LYS A 377 15.92 15.81 -7.25
CA LYS A 377 15.42 15.14 -8.46
C LYS A 377 13.97 15.51 -8.74
N ILE A 378 13.07 15.54 -7.75
CA ILE A 378 11.67 15.90 -7.93
C ILE A 378 11.51 17.39 -8.27
N ILE A 379 12.25 18.28 -7.61
CA ILE A 379 12.14 19.73 -7.82
C ILE A 379 12.64 20.14 -9.21
N TYR A 380 13.68 19.51 -9.71
CA TYR A 380 14.35 19.92 -10.96
C TYR A 380 14.01 19.04 -12.17
N SER A 381 13.22 17.95 -12.03
CA SER A 381 12.61 17.22 -13.14
C SER A 381 11.44 18.03 -13.75
#